data_580e803b55786645c4c19a9467af3b61
#
_entry.id   580e803b55786645c4c19a9467af3b61
#
_cell.length_a   1.000
_cell.length_b   1.000
_cell.length_c   1.000
_cell.angle_alpha   90.00
_cell.angle_beta   90.00
_cell.angle_gamma   90.00
#
_symmetry.space_group_name_H-M   'P 1'
#
loop_
_entity.id
_entity.type
_entity.pdbx_description
1 polymer ?
#
loop_
_entity_poly.entity_id
_entity_poly.type
_entity_poly.pdbx_seq_one_letter_code
_entity_poly.pdbx_strand_id
1 'polypeptide(L)'
;MKNINSGDKRTELDLSIYSSQLGVDLFYRKTGNDYKISKAQLDSEGKVNTRTLNGTNYDGINVSIKGFNMYYIFNHKRFSYPAAFSQSTIQRKSCGSALCGIGYTRHSLSIDWEKLYDIVAENLGEETAKRYMDPELKFKKIKYTDVSLSGGYGYNWVFARNWLAAASLSLALGYKSSSSD
;
A
#
# COMPACT_ATOMS: atom_id res chain seq x y z
N MET A 1 -18.07 -27.65 -3.57
CA MET A 1 -16.61 -27.54 -3.44
C MET A 1 -16.14 -26.56 -4.50
N LYS A 2 -15.81 -25.32 -4.12
CA LYS A 2 -15.22 -24.33 -5.02
C LYS A 2 -13.73 -24.64 -5.14
N ASN A 3 -13.27 -25.03 -6.31
CA ASN A 3 -11.85 -25.15 -6.60
C ASN A 3 -11.25 -23.73 -6.53
N ILE A 4 -10.52 -23.44 -5.46
CA ILE A 4 -9.70 -22.25 -5.35
C ILE A 4 -8.42 -22.59 -6.12
N ASN A 5 -8.38 -22.20 -7.39
CA ASN A 5 -7.14 -22.23 -8.17
C ASN A 5 -6.17 -21.24 -7.53
N SER A 6 -5.12 -21.79 -6.94
CA SER A 6 -4.04 -21.09 -6.24
C SER A 6 -3.09 -20.39 -7.22
N GLY A 7 -3.60 -19.39 -7.95
CA GLY A 7 -2.80 -18.54 -8.86
C GLY A 7 -2.39 -17.20 -8.26
N ASP A 8 -3.06 -16.77 -7.19
CA ASP A 8 -2.83 -15.43 -6.60
C ASP A 8 -1.59 -15.43 -5.70
N LYS A 9 -0.44 -15.11 -6.28
CA LYS A 9 0.82 -14.95 -5.56
C LYS A 9 0.92 -13.54 -4.96
N ARG A 10 0.08 -13.23 -3.99
CA ARG A 10 0.27 -12.06 -3.16
C ARG A 10 1.49 -12.29 -2.25
N THR A 11 2.42 -11.36 -2.29
CA THR A 11 3.57 -11.36 -1.38
C THR A 11 3.43 -10.19 -0.43
N GLU A 12 3.52 -10.45 0.86
CA GLU A 12 3.48 -9.44 1.90
C GLU A 12 4.57 -9.75 2.93
N LEU A 13 5.42 -8.76 3.18
CA LEU A 13 6.47 -8.82 4.18
C LEU A 13 6.42 -7.54 4.99
N ASP A 14 6.16 -7.65 6.27
CA ASP A 14 6.22 -6.56 7.23
C ASP A 14 7.20 -6.95 8.34
N LEU A 15 8.23 -6.13 8.56
CA LEU A 15 9.23 -6.31 9.60
C LEU A 15 9.32 -5.05 10.44
N SER A 16 9.05 -5.18 11.73
CA SER A 16 9.14 -4.10 12.70
C SER A 16 10.21 -4.39 13.74
N ILE A 17 11.14 -3.47 13.89
CA ILE A 17 12.24 -3.54 14.84
C ILE A 17 12.13 -2.36 15.79
N TYR A 18 11.99 -2.64 17.07
CA TYR A 18 11.85 -1.62 18.09
C TYR A 18 12.97 -1.73 19.12
N SER A 19 13.71 -0.64 19.28
CA SER A 19 14.62 -0.42 20.38
C SER A 19 14.02 0.61 21.36
N SER A 20 14.74 0.92 22.43
CA SER A 20 14.31 1.98 23.35
C SER A 20 14.32 3.36 22.71
N GLN A 21 15.20 3.60 21.75
CA GLN A 21 15.42 4.91 21.11
C GLN A 21 14.86 5.04 19.71
N LEU A 22 14.87 3.93 18.96
CA LEU A 22 14.52 3.90 17.54
C LEU A 22 13.49 2.81 17.28
N GLY A 23 12.53 3.14 16.44
CA GLY A 23 11.67 2.16 15.78
C GLY A 23 11.88 2.22 14.28
N VAL A 24 11.87 1.06 13.65
CA VAL A 24 11.99 0.91 12.19
C VAL A 24 10.95 -0.09 11.74
N ASP A 25 10.10 0.32 10.81
CA ASP A 25 9.13 -0.53 10.12
C ASP A 25 9.55 -0.64 8.67
N LEU A 26 9.80 -1.86 8.21
CA LEU A 26 10.07 -2.20 6.81
C LEU A 26 8.87 -2.92 6.24
N PHE A 27 8.45 -2.55 5.05
CA PHE A 27 7.33 -3.23 4.41
C PHE A 27 7.56 -3.42 2.92
N TYR A 28 7.11 -4.57 2.44
CA TYR A 28 7.06 -4.90 1.03
C TYR A 28 5.75 -5.64 0.75
N ARG A 29 4.96 -5.12 -0.17
CA ARG A 29 3.70 -5.73 -0.60
C ARG A 29 3.66 -5.76 -2.10
N LYS A 30 3.37 -6.92 -2.65
CA LYS A 30 3.12 -7.10 -4.08
C LYS A 30 1.79 -7.82 -4.23
N THR A 31 0.91 -7.26 -5.05
CA THR A 31 -0.36 -7.91 -5.37
C THR A 31 -0.14 -9.07 -6.33
N GLY A 32 -1.03 -10.06 -6.28
CA GLY A 32 -1.09 -11.11 -7.27
C GLY A 32 -1.56 -10.61 -8.63
N ASN A 33 -1.61 -11.51 -9.59
CA ASN A 33 -1.98 -11.21 -10.98
C ASN A 33 -3.42 -11.64 -11.30
N ASP A 34 -4.23 -12.02 -10.33
CA ASP A 34 -5.57 -12.58 -10.53
C ASP A 34 -6.66 -11.51 -10.38
N TYR A 35 -6.63 -10.52 -11.26
CA TYR A 35 -7.66 -9.50 -11.33
C TYR A 35 -8.80 -9.94 -12.25
N LYS A 36 -10.02 -9.51 -11.91
CA LYS A 36 -11.20 -9.68 -12.76
C LYS A 36 -11.78 -8.33 -13.12
N ILE A 37 -12.13 -8.18 -14.37
CA ILE A 37 -12.84 -6.99 -14.84
C ILE A 37 -14.26 -7.08 -14.28
N SER A 38 -14.59 -6.23 -13.30
CA SER A 38 -15.91 -6.20 -12.69
C SER A 38 -16.89 -5.31 -13.45
N LYS A 39 -16.39 -4.22 -14.03
CA LYS A 39 -17.16 -3.29 -14.84
C LYS A 39 -16.22 -2.54 -15.79
N ALA A 40 -16.55 -2.53 -17.05
CA ALA A 40 -15.86 -1.73 -18.06
C ALA A 40 -16.84 -0.72 -18.68
N GLN A 41 -16.34 0.47 -19.02
CA GLN A 41 -17.07 1.46 -19.78
C GLN A 41 -16.07 2.11 -20.75
N LEU A 42 -16.30 1.94 -22.05
CA LEU A 42 -15.39 2.39 -23.10
C LEU A 42 -15.85 3.72 -23.72
N ASP A 43 -17.12 4.09 -23.54
CA ASP A 43 -17.65 5.33 -24.04
C ASP A 43 -18.50 6.04 -22.98
N SER A 44 -18.60 7.38 -23.07
CA SER A 44 -19.43 8.19 -22.16
C SER A 44 -20.93 8.05 -22.42
N GLU A 45 -21.32 7.57 -23.60
CA GLU A 45 -22.71 7.45 -24.03
C GLU A 45 -23.29 6.05 -23.83
N GLY A 46 -22.47 5.07 -23.43
CA GLY A 46 -22.90 3.69 -23.16
C GLY A 46 -23.34 2.92 -24.40
N LYS A 47 -22.93 3.35 -25.59
CA LYS A 47 -23.27 2.70 -26.87
C LYS A 47 -22.59 1.35 -27.06
N VAL A 48 -21.43 1.16 -26.42
CA VAL A 48 -20.67 -0.11 -26.48
C VAL A 48 -21.11 -1.04 -25.35
N ASN A 49 -21.62 -2.21 -25.73
CA ASN A 49 -22.03 -3.22 -24.76
C ASN A 49 -20.81 -3.95 -24.17
N THR A 50 -20.33 -3.50 -23.03
CA THR A 50 -19.15 -4.04 -22.34
C THR A 50 -19.46 -5.17 -21.35
N ARG A 51 -20.71 -5.68 -21.32
CA ARG A 51 -21.13 -6.75 -20.38
C ARG A 51 -20.35 -8.04 -20.57
N THR A 52 -19.89 -8.32 -21.78
CA THR A 52 -19.07 -9.50 -22.11
C THR A 52 -17.70 -9.49 -21.43
N LEU A 53 -17.19 -8.32 -21.08
CA LEU A 53 -15.93 -8.17 -20.34
C LEU A 53 -16.07 -8.49 -18.84
N ASN A 54 -17.30 -8.50 -18.32
CA ASN A 54 -17.51 -8.72 -16.89
C ASN A 54 -17.17 -10.17 -16.51
N GLY A 55 -16.29 -10.29 -15.50
CA GLY A 55 -15.81 -11.60 -15.03
C GLY A 55 -14.60 -12.14 -15.79
N THR A 56 -14.14 -11.46 -16.85
CA THR A 56 -12.92 -11.85 -17.58
C THR A 56 -11.69 -11.64 -16.70
N ASN A 57 -10.83 -12.64 -16.64
CA ASN A 57 -9.58 -12.57 -15.91
C ASN A 57 -8.61 -11.66 -16.66
N TYR A 58 -7.95 -10.75 -15.92
CA TYR A 58 -6.91 -9.90 -16.44
C TYR A 58 -5.69 -9.94 -15.53
N ASP A 59 -4.66 -10.65 -15.95
CA ASP A 59 -3.40 -10.85 -15.22
C ASP A 59 -2.33 -9.79 -15.55
N GLY A 60 -2.69 -8.76 -16.32
CA GLY A 60 -1.78 -7.70 -16.79
C GLY A 60 -1.52 -6.57 -15.80
N ILE A 61 -2.08 -6.60 -14.57
CA ILE A 61 -1.84 -5.56 -13.56
C ILE A 61 -0.86 -6.06 -12.51
N ASN A 62 0.22 -5.31 -12.29
CA ASN A 62 1.14 -5.53 -11.20
C ASN A 62 1.25 -4.28 -10.34
N VAL A 63 0.92 -4.41 -9.06
CA VAL A 63 1.08 -3.34 -8.08
C VAL A 63 2.04 -3.79 -7.00
N SER A 64 3.04 -2.96 -6.71
CA SER A 64 3.93 -3.19 -5.59
C SER A 64 4.15 -1.92 -4.79
N ILE A 65 4.26 -2.09 -3.48
CA ILE A 65 4.55 -1.04 -2.51
C ILE A 65 5.69 -1.53 -1.66
N LYS A 66 6.73 -0.70 -1.51
CA LYS A 66 7.84 -0.97 -0.61
C LYS A 66 8.28 0.30 0.06
N GLY A 67 8.77 0.17 1.27
CA GLY A 67 9.23 1.32 2.00
C GLY A 67 9.70 1.01 3.39
N PHE A 68 10.04 2.07 4.10
CA PHE A 68 10.35 2.03 5.51
C PHE A 68 9.85 3.28 6.21
N ASN A 69 9.58 3.15 7.49
CA ASN A 69 9.41 4.25 8.43
C ASN A 69 10.42 4.08 9.55
N MET A 70 11.10 5.15 9.88
CA MET A 70 12.02 5.20 11.00
C MET A 70 11.64 6.38 11.89
N TYR A 71 11.61 6.16 13.19
CA TYR A 71 11.27 7.19 14.14
C TYR A 71 12.14 7.13 15.39
N TYR A 72 12.46 8.32 15.94
CA TYR A 72 13.25 8.51 17.12
C TYR A 72 12.37 8.90 18.31
N ILE A 73 12.65 8.32 19.47
CA ILE A 73 11.92 8.48 20.72
C ILE A 73 12.76 9.33 21.67
N PHE A 74 12.35 10.60 21.90
CA PHE A 74 13.15 11.53 22.70
C PHE A 74 13.25 11.12 24.15
N ASN A 75 12.16 10.72 24.78
CA ASN A 75 12.12 10.33 26.20
C ASN A 75 12.29 8.82 26.39
N HIS A 76 13.17 8.21 25.63
CA HIS A 76 13.38 6.75 25.58
C HIS A 76 13.79 6.12 26.94
N LYS A 77 14.29 6.91 27.90
CA LYS A 77 14.65 6.42 29.24
C LYS A 77 13.43 6.12 30.13
N ARG A 78 12.30 6.74 29.86
CA ARG A 78 11.08 6.63 30.69
C ARG A 78 9.87 6.14 29.89
N PHE A 79 9.80 6.48 28.62
CA PHE A 79 8.74 6.07 27.71
C PHE A 79 9.17 4.83 26.93
N SER A 80 8.40 3.78 27.00
CA SER A 80 8.66 2.55 26.25
C SER A 80 7.63 2.39 25.12
N TYR A 81 8.06 2.64 23.91
CA TYR A 81 7.25 2.40 22.71
C TYR A 81 6.92 0.90 22.57
N PRO A 82 7.88 -0.04 22.77
CA PRO A 82 7.60 -1.47 22.73
C PRO A 82 6.58 -1.95 23.77
N ALA A 83 6.48 -1.30 24.92
CA ALA A 83 5.48 -1.68 25.93
C ALA A 83 4.04 -1.45 25.45
N ALA A 84 3.83 -0.42 24.63
CA ALA A 84 2.52 -0.07 24.09
C ALA A 84 2.16 -0.89 22.84
N PHE A 85 3.10 -1.08 21.92
CA PHE A 85 2.82 -1.54 20.57
C PHE A 85 3.25 -2.98 20.29
N SER A 86 4.29 -3.49 20.98
CA SER A 86 4.75 -4.88 20.79
C SER A 86 4.64 -5.76 22.05
N GLN A 87 4.25 -5.16 23.18
CA GLN A 87 4.11 -5.86 24.47
C GLN A 87 5.36 -6.64 24.89
N SER A 88 6.52 -6.28 24.35
CA SER A 88 7.80 -6.96 24.62
C SER A 88 8.51 -6.45 25.88
N THR A 89 8.01 -5.35 26.46
CA THR A 89 8.54 -4.76 27.69
C THR A 89 7.41 -4.25 28.59
N ILE A 90 7.71 -4.00 29.87
CA ILE A 90 6.74 -3.51 30.86
C ILE A 90 7.09 -2.07 31.24
N GLN A 91 6.16 -1.15 31.05
CA GLN A 91 6.24 0.20 31.58
C GLN A 91 5.46 0.29 32.90
N ARG A 92 6.12 0.70 33.97
CA ARG A 92 5.52 0.72 35.34
C ARG A 92 4.97 2.07 35.75
N LYS A 93 5.30 3.15 35.03
CA LYS A 93 4.85 4.53 35.34
C LYS A 93 4.35 5.17 34.07
N SER A 94 3.27 5.92 34.20
CA SER A 94 2.75 6.73 33.10
C SER A 94 3.79 7.72 32.62
N CYS A 95 4.00 7.79 31.32
CA CYS A 95 4.95 8.68 30.72
C CYS A 95 4.65 8.88 29.24
N GLY A 96 5.06 10.01 28.68
CA GLY A 96 4.98 10.31 27.28
C GLY A 96 6.33 10.70 26.66
N SER A 97 6.36 10.74 25.34
CA SER A 97 7.53 11.14 24.56
C SER A 97 7.11 11.88 23.30
N ALA A 98 7.88 12.92 22.96
CA ALA A 98 7.89 13.40 21.59
C ALA A 98 8.55 12.35 20.69
N LEU A 99 8.08 12.28 19.45
CA LEU A 99 8.54 11.39 18.41
C LEU A 99 8.85 12.23 17.18
N CYS A 100 9.93 11.93 16.48
CA CYS A 100 10.15 12.43 15.12
C CYS A 100 10.52 11.26 14.22
N GLY A 101 10.12 11.30 12.96
CA GLY A 101 10.35 10.19 12.06
C GLY A 101 10.52 10.62 10.61
N ILE A 102 11.13 9.75 9.85
CA ILE A 102 11.24 9.84 8.40
C ILE A 102 10.61 8.60 7.78
N GLY A 103 9.93 8.80 6.67
CA GLY A 103 9.33 7.73 5.89
C GLY A 103 9.77 7.79 4.44
N TYR A 104 9.93 6.64 3.84
CA TYR A 104 10.16 6.47 2.42
C TYR A 104 9.26 5.37 1.89
N THR A 105 8.47 5.68 0.88
CA THR A 105 7.59 4.70 0.24
C THR A 105 7.71 4.81 -1.27
N ARG A 106 7.82 3.68 -1.92
CA ARG A 106 7.81 3.58 -3.37
C ARG A 106 6.69 2.67 -3.82
N HIS A 107 5.79 3.25 -4.61
CA HIS A 107 4.71 2.56 -5.30
C HIS A 107 5.13 2.31 -6.75
N SER A 108 4.76 1.16 -7.28
CA SER A 108 4.91 0.85 -8.69
C SER A 108 3.63 0.20 -9.19
N LEU A 109 3.05 0.79 -10.22
CA LEU A 109 1.93 0.23 -10.97
C LEU A 109 2.43 -0.06 -12.38
N SER A 110 2.24 -1.27 -12.86
CA SER A 110 2.49 -1.65 -14.23
C SER A 110 1.24 -2.28 -14.83
N ILE A 111 0.91 -1.88 -16.05
CA ILE A 111 -0.27 -2.35 -16.79
C ILE A 111 0.23 -2.89 -18.12
N ASP A 112 -0.17 -4.11 -18.43
CA ASP A 112 0.09 -4.76 -19.73
C ASP A 112 -1.06 -4.43 -20.69
N TRP A 113 -0.85 -3.38 -21.47
CA TRP A 113 -1.85 -2.89 -22.42
C TRP A 113 -2.07 -3.83 -23.60
N GLU A 114 -1.07 -4.64 -23.98
CA GLU A 114 -1.20 -5.58 -25.10
C GLU A 114 -2.21 -6.66 -24.71
N LYS A 115 -2.09 -7.23 -23.51
CA LYS A 115 -3.08 -8.18 -22.99
C LYS A 115 -4.47 -7.57 -22.84
N LEU A 116 -4.56 -6.30 -22.42
CA LEU A 116 -5.85 -5.64 -22.30
C LEU A 116 -6.49 -5.43 -23.67
N TYR A 117 -5.68 -5.03 -24.66
CA TYR A 117 -6.12 -4.89 -26.04
C TYR A 117 -6.66 -6.22 -26.61
N ASP A 118 -5.93 -7.32 -26.40
CA ASP A 118 -6.33 -8.66 -26.87
C ASP A 118 -7.67 -9.08 -26.25
N ILE A 119 -7.86 -8.87 -24.95
CA ILE A 119 -9.13 -9.17 -24.27
C ILE A 119 -10.28 -8.33 -24.83
N VAL A 120 -10.07 -7.06 -25.12
CA VAL A 120 -11.10 -6.20 -25.71
C VAL A 120 -11.38 -6.60 -27.14
N ALA A 121 -10.36 -6.90 -27.93
CA ALA A 121 -10.51 -7.35 -29.32
C ALA A 121 -11.27 -8.65 -29.43
N GLU A 122 -10.97 -9.64 -28.58
CA GLU A 122 -11.67 -10.93 -28.55
C GLU A 122 -13.14 -10.80 -28.13
N ASN A 123 -13.47 -9.93 -27.18
CA ASN A 123 -14.81 -9.84 -26.62
C ASN A 123 -15.72 -8.80 -27.30
N LEU A 124 -15.15 -7.74 -27.88
CA LEU A 124 -15.90 -6.61 -28.44
C LEU A 124 -15.55 -6.32 -29.91
N GLY A 125 -14.60 -7.06 -30.48
CA GLY A 125 -14.13 -6.92 -31.85
C GLY A 125 -12.96 -5.95 -32.00
N GLU A 126 -12.11 -6.21 -33.00
CA GLU A 126 -10.86 -5.48 -33.27
C GLU A 126 -11.07 -3.99 -33.58
N GLU A 127 -12.16 -3.67 -34.27
CA GLU A 127 -12.52 -2.27 -34.58
C GLU A 127 -12.80 -1.45 -33.33
N THR A 128 -13.50 -2.05 -32.37
CA THR A 128 -13.76 -1.43 -31.07
C THR A 128 -12.47 -1.25 -30.29
N ALA A 129 -11.62 -2.25 -30.25
CA ALA A 129 -10.32 -2.16 -29.58
C ALA A 129 -9.46 -1.04 -30.18
N LYS A 130 -9.32 -0.96 -31.49
CA LYS A 130 -8.57 0.13 -32.18
C LYS A 130 -9.15 1.51 -31.92
N ARG A 131 -10.47 1.64 -31.82
CA ARG A 131 -11.14 2.92 -31.64
C ARG A 131 -11.00 3.51 -30.24
N TYR A 132 -11.03 2.66 -29.21
CA TYR A 132 -11.09 3.10 -27.80
C TYR A 132 -9.78 2.87 -27.03
N MET A 133 -8.84 2.12 -27.59
CA MET A 133 -7.54 1.88 -26.96
C MET A 133 -6.44 2.54 -27.78
N ASP A 134 -6.24 3.85 -27.51
CA ASP A 134 -5.23 4.65 -28.18
C ASP A 134 -3.81 4.15 -27.85
N PRO A 135 -2.98 3.85 -28.87
CA PRO A 135 -1.58 3.51 -28.69
C PRO A 135 -0.75 4.55 -27.93
N GLU A 136 -1.13 5.82 -28.01
CA GLU A 136 -0.40 6.93 -27.38
C GLU A 136 -0.63 7.00 -25.85
N LEU A 137 -1.71 6.43 -25.33
CA LEU A 137 -2.00 6.37 -23.89
C LEU A 137 -1.30 5.20 -23.17
N LYS A 138 -0.37 4.50 -23.81
CA LYS A 138 0.32 3.31 -23.29
C LYS A 138 1.43 3.66 -22.31
N PHE A 139 1.12 4.08 -21.10
CA PHE A 139 2.10 4.06 -20.05
C PHE A 139 2.28 2.63 -19.53
N LYS A 140 3.45 2.06 -19.73
CA LYS A 140 3.74 0.69 -19.25
C LYS A 140 3.93 0.63 -17.74
N LYS A 141 4.42 1.70 -17.14
CA LYS A 141 4.76 1.72 -15.72
C LYS A 141 4.70 3.12 -15.12
N ILE A 142 4.01 3.23 -14.00
CA ILE A 142 3.97 4.44 -13.19
C ILE A 142 4.66 4.15 -11.87
N LYS A 143 5.57 5.01 -11.48
CA LYS A 143 6.28 4.93 -10.20
C LYS A 143 6.00 6.20 -9.40
N TYR A 144 5.60 6.02 -8.15
CA TYR A 144 5.47 7.11 -7.18
C TYR A 144 6.46 6.88 -6.06
N THR A 145 7.17 7.94 -5.71
CA THR A 145 8.09 7.94 -4.57
C THR A 145 7.62 9.00 -3.60
N ASP A 146 7.39 8.61 -2.37
CA ASP A 146 7.00 9.48 -1.28
C ASP A 146 8.13 9.52 -0.25
N VAL A 147 8.56 10.73 0.14
CA VAL A 147 9.46 10.96 1.26
C VAL A 147 8.71 11.81 2.26
N SER A 148 8.66 11.40 3.50
CA SER A 148 7.92 12.09 4.55
C SER A 148 8.78 12.38 5.78
N LEU A 149 8.50 13.52 6.41
CA LEU A 149 9.00 13.89 7.72
C LEU A 149 7.81 13.97 8.67
N SER A 150 7.89 13.30 9.81
CA SER A 150 6.82 13.24 10.79
C SER A 150 7.28 13.72 12.16
N GLY A 151 6.35 14.32 12.90
CA GLY A 151 6.51 14.69 14.28
C GLY A 151 5.26 14.36 15.07
N GLY A 152 5.41 13.93 16.31
CA GLY A 152 4.27 13.53 17.09
C GLY A 152 4.57 13.42 18.58
N TYR A 153 3.56 12.99 19.32
CA TYR A 153 3.66 12.74 20.75
C TYR A 153 2.89 11.46 21.07
N GLY A 154 3.52 10.58 21.82
CA GLY A 154 2.91 9.36 22.36
C GLY A 154 2.85 9.42 23.88
N TYR A 155 1.80 8.88 24.47
CA TYR A 155 1.61 8.80 25.90
C TYR A 155 1.14 7.40 26.30
N ASN A 156 1.83 6.82 27.29
CA ASN A 156 1.47 5.57 27.93
C ASN A 156 0.90 5.85 29.31
N TRP A 157 -0.35 5.50 29.53
CA TRP A 157 -1.01 5.65 30.81
C TRP A 157 -1.07 4.30 31.53
N VAL A 158 -0.34 4.15 32.63
CA VAL A 158 -0.36 3.00 33.51
C VAL A 158 -1.31 3.30 34.65
N PHE A 159 -2.50 2.71 34.64
CA PHE A 159 -3.57 3.00 35.60
C PHE A 159 -3.80 1.88 36.61
N ALA A 160 -3.27 0.69 36.37
CA ALA A 160 -3.31 -0.43 37.32
C ALA A 160 -2.11 -1.35 37.13
N ARG A 161 -1.89 -2.25 38.10
CA ARG A 161 -0.86 -3.29 37.98
C ARG A 161 -1.15 -4.18 36.78
N ASN A 162 -0.31 -4.15 35.76
CA ASN A 162 -0.44 -4.89 34.50
C ASN A 162 -1.45 -4.30 33.49
N TRP A 163 -1.94 -3.06 33.71
CA TRP A 163 -2.81 -2.39 32.75
C TRP A 163 -2.15 -1.12 32.20
N LEU A 164 -2.05 -1.06 30.91
CA LEU A 164 -1.51 0.10 30.18
C LEU A 164 -2.46 0.45 29.05
N ALA A 165 -2.80 1.74 28.94
CA ALA A 165 -3.43 2.32 27.78
C ALA A 165 -2.44 3.25 27.09
N ALA A 166 -2.37 3.21 25.78
CA ALA A 166 -1.49 4.05 24.99
C ALA A 166 -2.29 4.86 23.97
N ALA A 167 -1.88 6.11 23.78
CA ALA A 167 -2.40 6.96 22.73
C ALA A 167 -1.24 7.72 22.07
N SER A 168 -1.32 7.94 20.78
CA SER A 168 -0.36 8.75 20.03
C SER A 168 -1.05 9.59 18.99
N LEU A 169 -0.48 10.76 18.74
CA LEU A 169 -0.88 11.66 17.66
C LEU A 169 0.38 12.07 16.91
N SER A 170 0.37 11.97 15.59
CA SER A 170 1.47 12.40 14.74
C SER A 170 0.95 13.14 13.51
N LEU A 171 1.74 14.08 13.05
CA LEU A 171 1.55 14.80 11.79
C LEU A 171 2.74 14.48 10.88
N ALA A 172 2.49 14.32 9.60
CA ALA A 172 3.53 14.09 8.62
C ALA A 172 3.38 15.06 7.44
N LEU A 173 4.51 15.56 6.98
CA LEU A 173 4.63 16.32 5.74
C LEU A 173 5.37 15.44 4.75
N GLY A 174 4.77 15.24 3.57
CA GLY A 174 5.32 14.38 2.53
C GLY A 174 5.57 15.13 1.23
N TYR A 175 6.69 14.82 0.59
CA TYR A 175 6.97 15.19 -0.80
C TYR A 175 6.79 13.97 -1.68
N LYS A 176 5.96 14.13 -2.72
CA LYS A 176 5.65 13.08 -3.68
C LYS A 176 6.23 13.42 -5.04
N SER A 177 6.95 12.47 -5.62
CA SER A 177 7.46 12.53 -6.99
C SER A 177 6.89 11.38 -7.80
N SER A 178 6.47 11.65 -9.03
CA SER A 178 5.97 10.64 -9.96
C SER A 178 6.86 10.56 -11.19
N SER A 179 7.05 9.35 -11.72
CA SER A 179 7.74 9.08 -12.97
C SER A 179 6.95 8.03 -13.74
N SER A 180 6.69 8.29 -15.02
CA SER A 180 6.10 7.35 -15.97
C SER A 180 7.14 6.95 -17.02
N ASP A 181 7.21 5.67 -17.33
CA ASP A 181 7.99 5.10 -18.43
C ASP A 181 7.03 4.52 -19.48
#